data_fb8bbff55729e20574eecd3a345668e5
#
_entry.id   fb8bbff55729e20574eecd3a345668e5
#
_cell.length_a   1.000
_cell.length_b   1.000
_cell.length_c   1.000
_cell.angle_alpha   90.00
_cell.angle_beta   90.00
_cell.angle_gamma   90.00
#
_symmetry.space_group_name_H-M   'P 1'
#
loop_
_entity.id
_entity.type
_entity.pdbx_description
1 polymer ?
#
loop_
_entity_poly.entity_id
_entity_poly.type
_entity_poly.pdbx_seq_one_letter_code
_entity_poly.pdbx_strand_id
1 'polypeptide(L)'
;IIKLKNFMQKFIGGIGCFWDETKYEGIPGVISTECGYCGGKNPTVSYEQVCSGNTEHIEVVKVEFDPKIISYEDVTRLFFKFHDPTTPNRQGPNVGYQYRSEIFYATDEEKNIAEVVLNEINKKLDGKVVTKISKIKNYVVAEAYHQDYFKKKSLK
;
A
#
# COMPACT_ATOMS: atom_id res chain seq x y z
N ILE A 1 -19.44 10.36 -17.27
CA ILE A 1 -19.16 10.30 -15.82
C ILE A 1 -18.91 8.85 -15.40
N ILE A 2 -19.79 7.93 -15.83
CA ILE A 2 -19.60 6.49 -15.57
C ILE A 2 -18.32 5.96 -16.22
N LYS A 3 -17.97 6.47 -17.40
CA LYS A 3 -16.75 6.12 -18.13
C LYS A 3 -15.48 6.55 -17.39
N LEU A 4 -15.52 7.65 -16.62
CA LEU A 4 -14.34 8.12 -15.86
C LEU A 4 -13.98 7.15 -14.72
N LYS A 5 -14.98 6.56 -14.04
CA LYS A 5 -14.73 5.56 -13.00
C LYS A 5 -14.11 4.29 -13.56
N ASN A 6 -14.40 3.92 -14.82
CA ASN A 6 -13.84 2.74 -15.47
C ASN A 6 -12.38 2.93 -15.89
N PHE A 7 -11.88 4.18 -15.92
CA PHE A 7 -10.49 4.49 -16.27
C PHE A 7 -9.57 4.64 -15.07
N MET A 8 -10.14 4.72 -13.85
CA MET A 8 -9.32 4.80 -12.63
C MET A 8 -8.81 3.43 -12.25
N GLN A 9 -7.56 3.37 -11.86
CA GLN A 9 -6.91 2.17 -11.38
C GLN A 9 -6.51 2.33 -9.93
N LYS A 10 -6.35 1.23 -9.21
CA LYS A 10 -6.01 1.22 -7.80
C LYS A 10 -4.73 0.45 -7.55
N PHE A 11 -3.91 0.96 -6.67
CA PHE A 11 -2.74 0.27 -6.14
C PHE A 11 -2.92 0.12 -4.63
N ILE A 12 -2.70 -1.08 -4.10
CA ILE A 12 -2.76 -1.35 -2.66
C ILE A 12 -1.41 -1.88 -2.23
N GLY A 13 -0.74 -1.14 -1.35
CA GLY A 13 0.57 -1.51 -0.85
C GLY A 13 0.69 -1.39 0.66
N GLY A 14 1.25 -2.43 1.28
CA GLY A 14 1.63 -2.38 2.68
C GLY A 14 2.94 -1.65 2.82
N ILE A 15 2.86 -0.40 3.16
CA ILE A 15 4.01 0.48 3.32
C ILE A 15 4.47 0.54 4.78
N GLY A 16 3.75 -0.18 5.66
CA GLY A 16 4.14 -0.37 7.04
C GLY A 16 3.70 0.72 8.00
N CYS A 17 3.09 1.79 7.52
CA CYS A 17 2.68 2.90 8.38
C CYS A 17 1.68 3.79 7.66
N PHE A 18 0.59 4.16 8.35
CA PHE A 18 -0.41 5.10 7.83
C PHE A 18 0.18 6.50 7.58
N TRP A 19 1.31 6.82 8.20
CA TRP A 19 1.96 8.12 8.02
C TRP A 19 2.42 8.35 6.60
N ASP A 20 2.65 7.29 5.86
CA ASP A 20 3.20 7.37 4.50
C ASP A 20 2.15 7.61 3.42
N GLU A 21 0.87 7.68 3.80
CA GLU A 21 -0.22 7.99 2.87
C GLU A 21 0.02 9.32 2.14
N THR A 22 0.46 10.34 2.88
CA THR A 22 0.66 11.68 2.33
C THR A 22 1.78 11.75 1.29
N LYS A 23 2.67 10.76 1.24
CA LYS A 23 3.77 10.74 0.26
C LYS A 23 3.26 10.59 -1.18
N TYR A 24 2.07 10.03 -1.36
CA TYR A 24 1.44 9.90 -2.68
C TYR A 24 0.66 11.14 -3.10
N GLU A 25 0.30 12.00 -2.15
CA GLU A 25 -0.45 13.22 -2.45
C GLU A 25 0.40 14.19 -3.26
N GLY A 26 -0.25 14.89 -4.20
CA GLY A 26 0.44 15.85 -5.04
C GLY A 26 1.21 15.27 -6.22
N ILE A 27 1.27 13.95 -6.35
CA ILE A 27 1.89 13.31 -7.51
C ILE A 27 0.92 13.39 -8.68
N PRO A 28 1.37 13.91 -9.86
CA PRO A 28 0.47 14.00 -11.01
C PRO A 28 -0.14 12.64 -11.37
N GLY A 29 -1.46 12.62 -11.50
CA GLY A 29 -2.22 11.41 -11.81
C GLY A 29 -2.78 10.69 -10.59
N VAL A 30 -2.30 10.97 -9.39
CA VAL A 30 -2.89 10.42 -8.15
C VAL A 30 -4.13 11.24 -7.82
N ILE A 31 -5.27 10.55 -7.74
CA ILE A 31 -6.58 11.17 -7.50
C ILE A 31 -6.91 11.18 -6.02
N SER A 32 -6.72 10.06 -5.34
CA SER A 32 -7.02 9.94 -3.92
C SER A 32 -6.19 8.84 -3.26
N THR A 33 -6.07 8.95 -1.95
CA THR A 33 -5.41 7.94 -1.11
C THR A 33 -6.32 7.57 0.04
N GLU A 34 -6.19 6.34 0.53
CA GLU A 34 -7.00 5.83 1.63
C GLU A 34 -6.17 4.83 2.42
N CYS A 35 -6.18 4.96 3.74
CA CYS A 35 -5.57 3.96 4.61
C CYS A 35 -6.53 2.80 4.87
N GLY A 36 -5.99 1.60 4.96
CA GLY A 36 -6.79 0.42 5.21
C GLY A 36 -5.99 -0.74 5.75
N TYR A 37 -6.66 -1.88 5.85
CA TYR A 37 -6.07 -3.16 6.24
C TYR A 37 -6.36 -4.17 5.14
N CYS A 38 -5.44 -5.08 4.90
CA CYS A 38 -5.60 -6.05 3.82
C CYS A 38 -4.80 -7.32 4.09
N GLY A 39 -5.23 -8.41 3.48
CA GLY A 39 -4.50 -9.68 3.46
C GLY A 39 -4.82 -10.62 4.61
N GLY A 40 -5.61 -10.20 5.58
CA GLY A 40 -5.93 -11.02 6.74
C GLY A 40 -7.12 -11.95 6.55
N LYS A 41 -7.43 -12.70 7.60
CA LYS A 41 -8.48 -13.73 7.59
C LYS A 41 -9.89 -13.17 7.73
N ASN A 42 -10.04 -12.05 8.43
CA ASN A 42 -11.35 -11.48 8.76
C ASN A 42 -11.77 -10.44 7.73
N PRO A 43 -13.04 -10.46 7.27
CA PRO A 43 -13.53 -9.46 6.33
C PRO A 43 -13.68 -8.06 6.96
N THR A 44 -13.74 -7.96 8.28
CA THR A 44 -13.78 -6.68 9.02
C THR A 44 -12.86 -6.74 10.22
N VAL A 45 -12.09 -5.68 10.45
CA VAL A 45 -11.17 -5.58 11.60
C VAL A 45 -11.08 -4.14 12.07
N SER A 46 -10.68 -3.96 13.34
CA SER A 46 -10.31 -2.66 13.91
C SER A 46 -8.78 -2.56 13.99
N TYR A 47 -8.29 -1.34 14.19
CA TYR A 47 -6.86 -1.09 14.41
C TYR A 47 -6.32 -1.93 15.58
N GLU A 48 -7.07 -1.99 16.68
CA GLU A 48 -6.67 -2.76 17.86
C GLU A 48 -6.54 -4.25 17.56
N GLN A 49 -7.48 -4.80 16.77
CA GLN A 49 -7.42 -6.19 16.34
C GLN A 49 -6.20 -6.46 15.45
N VAL A 50 -5.88 -5.54 14.53
CA VAL A 50 -4.69 -5.67 13.67
C VAL A 50 -3.42 -5.62 14.50
N CYS A 51 -3.34 -4.71 15.47
CA CYS A 51 -2.19 -4.57 16.37
C CYS A 51 -1.98 -5.81 17.25
N SER A 52 -3.00 -6.61 17.48
CA SER A 52 -2.87 -7.86 18.25
C SER A 52 -2.00 -8.90 17.53
N GLY A 53 -1.83 -8.76 16.20
CA GLY A 53 -1.06 -9.68 15.38
C GLY A 53 -1.79 -10.96 15.00
N ASN A 54 -3.05 -11.14 15.44
CA ASN A 54 -3.81 -12.38 15.23
C ASN A 54 -4.65 -12.40 13.96
N THR A 55 -4.86 -11.24 13.32
CA THR A 55 -5.73 -11.13 12.14
C THR A 55 -5.01 -11.42 10.83
N GLU A 56 -3.68 -11.38 10.81
CA GLU A 56 -2.82 -11.46 9.62
C GLU A 56 -2.99 -10.27 8.66
N HIS A 57 -3.83 -9.29 9.01
CA HIS A 57 -3.96 -8.04 8.25
C HIS A 57 -2.73 -7.17 8.40
N ILE A 58 -2.44 -6.41 7.35
CA ILE A 58 -1.40 -5.38 7.39
C ILE A 58 -2.01 -4.02 7.13
N GLU A 59 -1.32 -2.98 7.60
CA GLU A 59 -1.66 -1.60 7.28
C GLU A 59 -1.26 -1.32 5.83
N VAL A 60 -2.21 -0.84 5.04
CA VAL A 60 -1.98 -0.57 3.62
C VAL A 60 -2.42 0.85 3.26
N VAL A 61 -1.88 1.35 2.17
CA VAL A 61 -2.36 2.56 1.50
C VAL A 61 -2.96 2.11 0.16
N LYS A 62 -4.19 2.53 -0.08
CA LYS A 62 -4.83 2.37 -1.38
C LYS A 62 -4.70 3.68 -2.14
N VAL A 63 -4.10 3.64 -3.31
CA VAL A 63 -3.89 4.80 -4.18
C VAL A 63 -4.79 4.65 -5.40
N GLU A 64 -5.70 5.60 -5.61
CA GLU A 64 -6.46 5.69 -6.85
C GLU A 64 -5.74 6.66 -7.79
N PHE A 65 -5.55 6.24 -9.03
CA PHE A 65 -4.80 7.03 -10.00
C PHE A 65 -5.39 6.91 -11.40
N ASP A 66 -5.12 7.93 -12.21
CA ASP A 66 -5.50 7.94 -13.64
C ASP A 66 -4.38 7.28 -14.45
N PRO A 67 -4.62 6.09 -15.03
CA PRO A 67 -3.60 5.36 -15.77
C PRO A 67 -3.15 6.05 -17.06
N LYS A 68 -3.85 7.10 -17.50
CA LYS A 68 -3.44 7.94 -18.63
C LYS A 68 -2.34 8.91 -18.24
N ILE A 69 -2.22 9.25 -16.97
CA ILE A 69 -1.24 10.22 -16.46
C ILE A 69 -0.07 9.51 -15.79
N ILE A 70 -0.36 8.49 -14.97
CA ILE A 70 0.66 7.70 -14.29
C ILE A 70 0.29 6.21 -14.41
N SER A 71 1.25 5.35 -14.71
CA SER A 71 1.00 3.91 -14.87
C SER A 71 1.02 3.16 -13.53
N TYR A 72 0.43 1.97 -13.52
CA TYR A 72 0.55 1.05 -12.39
C TYR A 72 2.02 0.76 -12.07
N GLU A 73 2.84 0.62 -13.11
CA GLU A 73 4.28 0.42 -12.96
C GLU A 73 4.95 1.57 -12.21
N ASP A 74 4.61 2.82 -12.58
CA ASP A 74 5.17 4.01 -11.93
C ASP A 74 4.73 4.11 -10.47
N VAL A 75 3.45 3.84 -10.17
CA VAL A 75 2.95 3.83 -8.79
C VAL A 75 3.65 2.74 -7.98
N THR A 76 3.89 1.58 -8.57
CA THR A 76 4.64 0.50 -7.91
C THR A 76 6.07 0.92 -7.59
N ARG A 77 6.74 1.65 -8.49
CA ARG A 77 8.09 2.18 -8.22
C ARG A 77 8.08 3.19 -7.09
N LEU A 78 7.06 4.02 -7.00
CA LEU A 78 6.91 4.96 -5.88
C LEU A 78 6.74 4.22 -4.56
N PHE A 79 5.99 3.12 -4.54
CA PHE A 79 5.85 2.28 -3.36
C PHE A 79 7.22 1.85 -2.82
N PHE A 80 8.10 1.35 -3.69
CA PHE A 80 9.44 0.94 -3.29
C PHE A 80 10.34 2.12 -2.88
N LYS A 81 10.07 3.31 -3.42
CA LYS A 81 10.82 4.51 -3.06
C LYS A 81 10.42 5.05 -1.68
N PHE A 82 9.15 4.90 -1.31
CA PHE A 82 8.58 5.55 -0.13
C PHE A 82 8.75 4.75 1.16
N HIS A 83 9.26 3.53 1.12
CA HIS A 83 9.49 2.72 2.31
C HIS A 83 10.74 1.85 2.14
N ASP A 84 11.15 1.18 3.21
CA ASP A 84 12.27 0.25 3.18
C ASP A 84 11.75 -1.17 2.90
N PRO A 85 11.95 -1.72 1.69
CA PRO A 85 11.46 -3.05 1.34
C PRO A 85 12.36 -4.18 1.82
N THR A 86 13.40 -3.90 2.60
CA THR A 86 14.39 -4.89 3.05
C THR A 86 14.22 -5.33 4.50
N THR A 87 13.27 -4.75 5.23
CA THR A 87 13.08 -5.04 6.65
C THR A 87 11.89 -5.98 6.86
N PRO A 88 12.13 -7.23 7.32
CA PRO A 88 11.03 -8.17 7.60
C PRO A 88 10.16 -7.66 8.75
N ASN A 89 8.84 -7.59 8.53
CA ASN A 89 7.86 -7.24 9.54
C ASN A 89 8.19 -5.96 10.32
N ARG A 90 8.77 -4.97 9.64
CA ARG A 90 9.16 -3.72 10.28
C ARG A 90 9.24 -2.57 9.27
N GLN A 91 8.83 -1.37 9.70
CA GLN A 91 9.09 -0.12 9.00
C GLN A 91 9.56 0.92 10.00
N GLY A 92 10.86 1.28 9.94
CA GLY A 92 11.46 2.18 10.90
C GLY A 92 11.29 1.68 12.34
N PRO A 93 10.72 2.50 13.24
CA PRO A 93 10.47 2.10 14.63
C PRO A 93 9.26 1.19 14.81
N ASN A 94 8.41 1.04 13.78
CA ASN A 94 7.21 0.22 13.85
C ASN A 94 7.55 -1.25 13.58
N VAL A 95 7.39 -2.08 14.61
CA VAL A 95 7.71 -3.51 14.56
C VAL A 95 6.43 -4.34 14.72
N GLY A 96 6.27 -5.36 13.87
CA GLY A 96 5.14 -6.26 13.91
C GLY A 96 4.72 -6.72 12.52
N TYR A 97 3.97 -7.81 12.48
CA TYR A 97 3.51 -8.42 11.23
C TYR A 97 2.69 -7.45 10.36
N GLN A 98 1.92 -6.56 10.99
CA GLN A 98 1.10 -5.56 10.31
C GLN A 98 1.91 -4.50 9.55
N TYR A 99 3.21 -4.45 9.77
CA TYR A 99 4.12 -3.48 9.11
C TYR A 99 5.00 -4.12 8.04
N ARG A 100 4.66 -5.33 7.61
CA ARG A 100 5.44 -5.97 6.54
C ARG A 100 5.18 -5.31 5.19
N SER A 101 6.16 -5.40 4.30
CA SER A 101 6.05 -4.89 2.93
C SER A 101 5.31 -5.91 2.06
N GLU A 102 4.22 -5.48 1.44
CA GLU A 102 3.43 -6.37 0.57
C GLU A 102 2.63 -5.56 -0.44
N ILE A 103 2.54 -6.06 -1.68
CA ILE A 103 1.72 -5.48 -2.73
C ILE A 103 0.53 -6.42 -2.97
N PHE A 104 -0.68 -5.86 -3.03
CA PHE A 104 -1.89 -6.62 -3.28
C PHE A 104 -2.44 -6.28 -4.67
N TYR A 105 -2.51 -7.27 -5.54
CA TYR A 105 -2.98 -7.09 -6.91
C TYR A 105 -4.44 -7.59 -7.07
N ALA A 106 -5.14 -7.00 -8.07
CA ALA A 106 -6.48 -7.40 -8.45
C ALA A 106 -6.48 -8.26 -9.70
N THR A 107 -5.53 -8.03 -10.63
CA THR A 107 -5.47 -8.71 -11.93
C THR A 107 -4.10 -9.35 -12.15
N ASP A 108 -4.06 -10.34 -13.06
CA ASP A 108 -2.79 -10.97 -13.41
C ASP A 108 -1.82 -10.01 -14.09
N GLU A 109 -2.33 -9.03 -14.82
CA GLU A 109 -1.49 -7.99 -15.42
C GLU A 109 -0.78 -7.17 -14.33
N GLU A 110 -1.51 -6.76 -13.30
CA GLU A 110 -0.93 -6.04 -12.15
C GLU A 110 0.11 -6.90 -11.44
N LYS A 111 -0.16 -8.18 -11.25
CA LYS A 111 0.79 -9.12 -10.66
C LYS A 111 2.09 -9.16 -11.45
N ASN A 112 2.00 -9.28 -12.77
CA ASN A 112 3.17 -9.36 -13.63
C ASN A 112 4.00 -8.07 -13.57
N ILE A 113 3.33 -6.91 -13.59
CA ILE A 113 4.00 -5.61 -13.47
C ILE A 113 4.71 -5.50 -12.13
N ALA A 114 4.03 -5.86 -11.06
CA ALA A 114 4.59 -5.80 -9.71
C ALA A 114 5.83 -6.70 -9.58
N GLU A 115 5.79 -7.90 -10.15
CA GLU A 115 6.93 -8.83 -10.14
C GLU A 115 8.13 -8.26 -10.91
N VAL A 116 7.89 -7.65 -12.06
CA VAL A 116 8.96 -7.04 -12.87
C VAL A 116 9.64 -5.91 -12.10
N VAL A 117 8.85 -5.02 -11.49
CA VAL A 117 9.38 -3.90 -10.70
C VAL A 117 10.12 -4.41 -9.46
N LEU A 118 9.55 -5.41 -8.76
CA LEU A 118 10.20 -6.00 -7.59
C LEU A 118 11.57 -6.58 -7.96
N ASN A 119 11.66 -7.32 -9.06
CA ASN A 119 12.93 -7.91 -9.50
C ASN A 119 13.96 -6.84 -9.85
N GLU A 120 13.53 -5.74 -10.48
CA GLU A 120 14.40 -4.59 -10.78
C GLU A 120 14.96 -3.98 -9.50
N ILE A 121 14.10 -3.71 -8.52
CA ILE A 121 14.51 -3.12 -7.24
C ILE A 121 15.39 -4.10 -6.45
N ASN A 122 15.05 -5.39 -6.48
CA ASN A 122 15.80 -6.41 -5.76
C ASN A 122 17.24 -6.52 -6.26
N LYS A 123 17.46 -6.36 -7.55
CA LYS A 123 18.81 -6.31 -8.13
C LYS A 123 19.60 -5.11 -7.62
N LYS A 124 18.95 -3.95 -7.50
CA LYS A 124 19.58 -2.73 -6.98
C LYS A 124 19.93 -2.84 -5.50
N LEU A 125 19.19 -3.64 -4.76
CA LEU A 125 19.34 -3.82 -3.30
C LEU A 125 20.04 -5.14 -2.93
N ASP A 126 20.81 -5.71 -3.85
CA ASP A 126 21.63 -6.91 -3.64
C ASP A 126 20.83 -8.12 -3.14
N GLY A 127 19.61 -8.31 -3.63
CA GLY A 127 18.79 -9.47 -3.29
C GLY A 127 18.12 -9.38 -1.91
N LYS A 128 18.07 -8.20 -1.30
CA LYS A 128 17.58 -8.04 0.08
C LYS A 128 16.10 -7.69 0.18
N VAL A 129 15.39 -7.56 -0.93
CA VAL A 129 13.95 -7.20 -0.91
C VAL A 129 13.13 -8.35 -0.33
N VAL A 130 12.31 -8.04 0.67
CA VAL A 130 11.42 -9.01 1.33
C VAL A 130 9.95 -8.80 1.00
N THR A 131 9.63 -7.88 0.10
CA THR A 131 8.27 -7.57 -0.31
C THR A 131 7.56 -8.80 -0.91
N LYS A 132 6.36 -9.07 -0.44
CA LYS A 132 5.49 -10.12 -1.01
C LYS A 132 4.52 -9.52 -2.00
N ILE A 133 4.08 -10.33 -2.96
CA ILE A 133 3.07 -9.94 -3.95
C ILE A 133 1.94 -10.97 -3.84
N SER A 134 0.76 -10.50 -3.45
CA SER A 134 -0.39 -11.36 -3.16
C SER A 134 -1.66 -10.81 -3.79
N LYS A 135 -2.64 -11.69 -4.01
CA LYS A 135 -3.96 -11.28 -4.48
C LYS A 135 -4.68 -10.53 -3.35
N ILE A 136 -5.46 -9.50 -3.72
CA ILE A 136 -6.28 -8.74 -2.75
C ILE A 136 -7.18 -9.72 -1.98
N LYS A 137 -7.17 -9.58 -0.64
CA LYS A 137 -7.98 -10.39 0.26
C LYS A 137 -8.44 -9.53 1.42
N ASN A 138 -9.77 -9.46 1.62
CA ASN A 138 -10.38 -8.79 2.78
C ASN A 138 -9.85 -7.36 3.03
N TYR A 139 -9.93 -6.50 2.02
CA TYR A 139 -9.59 -5.09 2.20
C TYR A 139 -10.64 -4.42 3.09
N VAL A 140 -10.18 -3.70 4.11
CA VAL A 140 -11.02 -2.97 5.08
C VAL A 140 -10.51 -1.54 5.19
N VAL A 141 -11.40 -0.56 5.08
CA VAL A 141 -11.05 0.85 5.26
C VAL A 141 -10.69 1.07 6.73
N ALA A 142 -9.57 1.75 7.00
CA ALA A 142 -9.19 2.10 8.36
C ALA A 142 -10.13 3.14 8.96
N GLU A 143 -10.15 3.22 10.29
CA GLU A 143 -10.96 4.17 11.02
C GLU A 143 -10.64 5.62 10.58
N ALA A 144 -11.64 6.51 10.65
CA ALA A 144 -11.51 7.87 10.16
C ALA A 144 -10.34 8.65 10.81
N TYR A 145 -10.03 8.35 12.07
CA TYR A 145 -8.96 9.05 12.78
C TYR A 145 -7.55 8.67 12.28
N HIS A 146 -7.40 7.60 11.49
CA HIS A 146 -6.13 7.24 10.87
C HIS A 146 -5.96 7.84 9.47
N GLN A 147 -7.05 8.30 8.84
CA GLN A 147 -6.99 8.85 7.49
C GLN A 147 -6.31 10.23 7.50
N ASP A 148 -5.38 10.45 6.54
CA ASP A 148 -4.66 11.72 6.40
C ASP A 148 -4.02 12.20 7.72
N TYR A 149 -3.38 11.30 8.44
CA TYR A 149 -2.85 11.54 9.79
C TYR A 149 -2.03 12.83 9.89
N PHE A 150 -1.05 13.03 9.03
CA PHE A 150 -0.22 14.22 9.08
C PHE A 150 -0.97 15.50 8.68
N LYS A 151 -1.86 15.38 7.72
CA LYS A 151 -2.67 16.53 7.28
C LYS A 151 -3.58 17.00 8.41
N LYS A 152 -4.26 16.08 9.10
CA LYS A 152 -5.10 16.41 10.25
C LYS A 152 -4.29 16.97 11.41
N LYS A 153 -3.10 16.44 11.65
CA LYS A 153 -2.21 16.89 12.72
C LYS A 153 -1.67 18.29 12.45
N SER A 154 -1.38 18.65 11.21
CA SER A 154 -0.87 19.97 10.84
C SER A 154 -1.92 21.06 10.94
N LEU A 155 -3.21 20.71 10.93
CA LEU A 155 -4.32 21.65 11.09
C LEU A 155 -4.63 22.00 12.55
N LYS A 156 -4.01 21.32 13.47
CA LYS A 156 -4.11 21.61 14.90
C LYS A 156 -2.96 22.51 15.33
#